data_e395c8cc9e67b00e43ffa8858132cc78
#
_entry.id   e395c8cc9e67b00e43ffa8858132cc78
#
_cell.length_a   1.000
_cell.length_b   1.000
_cell.length_c   1.000
_cell.angle_alpha   90.00
_cell.angle_beta   90.00
_cell.angle_gamma   90.00
#
_symmetry.space_group_name_H-M   'P 1'
#
loop_
_entity.id
_entity.type
_entity.pdbx_description
1 polymer ?
#
loop_
_entity_poly.entity_id
_entity_poly.type
_entity_poly.pdbx_seq_one_letter_code
_entity_poly.pdbx_strand_id
1 'polypeptide(L)'
;LGALFAIVGLVSTLRRTRSGKGLAIAGLVICIIACAAVLAAQQATSKAINDAVDSAKNSRAVTSTSAAPANSPDDTDTATQSQDLALGTSITLGNGLSVSVDSVDTSLTKYDGSPITAVTVTYTNGGSQEASFNVYDWKAQDTQGAQRSQTFYSGDDVVSLGSGTLAPGGTVTGAVCFEGDITKALYYASMFSNSATASWSLS
;
A
#
# COMPACT_ATOMS: atom_id res chain seq x y z
N LEU A 1 7.98 7.63 21.77
CA LEU A 1 8.90 8.71 22.19
C LEU A 1 8.69 9.07 23.67
N GLY A 2 7.46 9.16 24.20
CA GLY A 2 7.16 9.49 25.61
C GLY A 2 7.73 8.51 26.64
N ALA A 3 7.75 7.21 26.34
CA ALA A 3 8.25 6.17 27.25
C ALA A 3 9.78 6.25 27.48
N LEU A 4 10.54 6.64 26.44
CA LEU A 4 11.99 6.81 26.53
C LEU A 4 12.40 7.99 27.45
N PHE A 5 11.67 9.10 27.39
CA PHE A 5 11.90 10.24 28.26
C PHE A 5 11.53 9.96 29.73
N ALA A 6 10.49 9.14 29.96
CA ALA A 6 10.12 8.72 31.32
C ALA A 6 11.20 7.83 31.96
N ILE A 7 11.84 6.94 31.20
CA ILE A 7 12.92 6.06 31.69
C ILE A 7 14.19 6.89 32.01
N VAL A 8 14.55 7.86 31.16
CA VAL A 8 15.70 8.73 31.38
C VAL A 8 15.47 9.63 32.60
N GLY A 9 14.25 10.13 32.81
CA GLY A 9 13.87 10.89 34.01
C GLY A 9 13.97 10.06 35.30
N LEU A 10 13.56 8.79 35.26
CA LEU A 10 13.60 7.87 36.39
C LEU A 10 15.05 7.54 36.81
N VAL A 11 15.94 7.31 35.84
CA VAL A 11 17.36 6.99 36.09
C VAL A 11 18.11 8.19 36.67
N SER A 12 17.79 9.43 36.25
CA SER A 12 18.41 10.64 36.80
C SER A 12 17.95 10.96 38.23
N THR A 13 16.71 10.63 38.62
CA THR A 13 16.20 10.85 39.98
C THR A 13 16.72 9.79 40.97
N LEU A 14 17.04 8.59 40.54
CA LEU A 14 17.61 7.54 41.39
C LEU A 14 19.06 7.83 41.79
N ARG A 15 19.78 8.68 41.06
CA ARG A 15 21.18 9.05 41.34
C ARG A 15 21.35 10.22 42.34
N ARG A 16 20.29 10.94 42.70
CA ARG A 16 20.38 12.10 43.61
C ARG A 16 19.60 11.85 44.90
N THR A 17 20.33 11.44 45.92
CA THR A 17 20.08 11.40 47.37
C THR A 17 18.80 12.05 47.94
N ARG A 18 18.07 11.24 48.68
CA ARG A 18 17.38 11.43 49.99
C ARG A 18 16.05 12.16 50.10
N SER A 19 15.47 12.84 49.11
CA SER A 19 14.20 13.52 49.38
C SER A 19 13.09 13.37 48.36
N GLY A 20 13.27 12.63 47.30
CA GLY A 20 12.34 12.58 46.14
C GLY A 20 11.55 11.29 45.96
N LYS A 21 11.67 10.29 46.85
CA LYS A 21 11.06 8.97 46.64
C LYS A 21 9.54 8.98 46.55
N GLY A 22 8.89 9.84 47.32
CA GLY A 22 7.43 9.99 47.29
C GLY A 22 6.89 10.57 45.99
N LEU A 23 7.58 11.57 45.41
CA LEU A 23 7.17 12.21 44.17
C LEU A 23 7.37 11.31 42.95
N ALA A 24 8.43 10.50 42.93
CA ALA A 24 8.70 9.53 41.87
C ALA A 24 7.66 8.40 41.82
N ILE A 25 7.22 7.93 42.98
CA ILE A 25 6.17 6.91 43.09
C ILE A 25 4.82 7.45 42.65
N ALA A 26 4.47 8.69 43.03
CA ALA A 26 3.25 9.33 42.61
C ALA A 26 3.19 9.53 41.09
N GLY A 27 4.29 9.92 40.45
CA GLY A 27 4.38 10.04 38.99
C GLY A 27 4.20 8.71 38.26
N LEU A 28 4.77 7.62 38.80
CA LEU A 28 4.62 6.29 38.20
C LEU A 28 3.16 5.79 38.29
N VAL A 29 2.48 6.00 39.41
CA VAL A 29 1.08 5.60 39.59
C VAL A 29 0.17 6.39 38.62
N ILE A 30 0.38 7.68 38.45
CA ILE A 30 -0.40 8.51 37.51
C ILE A 30 -0.17 8.04 36.06
N CYS A 31 1.07 7.70 35.67
CA CYS A 31 1.36 7.18 34.34
C CYS A 31 0.66 5.84 34.08
N ILE A 32 0.64 4.92 35.03
CA ILE A 32 -0.05 3.62 34.90
C ILE A 32 -1.55 3.82 34.72
N ILE A 33 -2.16 4.71 35.52
CA ILE A 33 -3.60 5.02 35.41
C ILE A 33 -3.92 5.67 34.08
N ALA A 34 -3.10 6.59 33.59
CA ALA A 34 -3.27 7.23 32.31
C ALA A 34 -3.15 6.23 31.13
N CYS A 35 -2.18 5.31 31.18
CA CYS A 35 -2.05 4.24 30.18
C CYS A 35 -3.26 3.29 30.17
N ALA A 36 -3.76 2.92 31.34
CA ALA A 36 -4.94 2.06 31.46
C ALA A 36 -6.21 2.75 30.88
N ALA A 37 -6.37 4.04 31.11
CA ALA A 37 -7.49 4.80 30.56
C ALA A 37 -7.45 4.90 29.03
N VAL A 38 -6.26 5.08 28.43
CA VAL A 38 -6.08 5.12 26.98
C VAL A 38 -6.39 3.75 26.34
N LEU A 39 -5.96 2.64 26.97
CA LEU A 39 -6.24 1.29 26.48
C LEU A 39 -7.75 0.97 26.55
N ALA A 40 -8.45 1.41 27.58
CA ALA A 40 -9.90 1.22 27.68
C ALA A 40 -10.67 2.03 26.64
N ALA A 41 -10.22 3.23 26.29
CA ALA A 41 -10.81 4.05 25.25
C ALA A 41 -10.64 3.44 23.84
N GLN A 42 -9.51 2.79 23.58
CA GLN A 42 -9.27 2.12 22.30
C GLN A 42 -10.16 0.90 22.07
N GLN A 43 -10.51 0.16 23.12
CA GLN A 43 -11.43 -0.98 23.00
C GLN A 43 -12.87 -0.55 22.69
N ALA A 44 -13.31 0.58 23.22
CA ALA A 44 -14.63 1.13 22.92
C ALA A 44 -14.77 1.58 21.44
N THR A 45 -13.71 2.16 20.88
CA THR A 45 -13.69 2.59 19.48
C THR A 45 -13.70 1.39 18.50
N SER A 46 -12.98 0.32 18.83
CA SER A 46 -12.94 -0.89 17.99
C SER A 46 -14.29 -1.59 17.93
N LYS A 47 -15.04 -1.59 19.03
CA LYS A 47 -16.37 -2.18 19.08
C LYS A 47 -17.38 -1.38 18.25
N ALA A 48 -17.35 -0.06 18.32
CA ALA A 48 -18.22 0.81 17.54
C ALA A 48 -17.99 0.67 16.01
N ILE A 49 -16.74 0.45 15.59
CA ILE A 49 -16.40 0.23 14.17
C ILE A 49 -16.92 -1.13 13.71
N ASN A 50 -16.78 -2.19 14.51
CA ASN A 50 -17.26 -3.52 14.16
C ASN A 50 -18.81 -3.55 14.08
N ASP A 51 -19.50 -2.91 15.02
CA ASP A 51 -20.97 -2.83 15.02
C ASP A 51 -21.50 -2.02 13.80
N ALA A 52 -20.75 -1.00 13.35
CA ALA A 52 -21.10 -0.23 12.15
C ALA A 52 -20.88 -1.04 10.87
N VAL A 53 -19.85 -1.87 10.80
CA VAL A 53 -19.55 -2.76 9.65
C VAL A 53 -20.61 -3.87 9.56
N ASP A 54 -21.01 -4.46 10.69
CA ASP A 54 -22.04 -5.51 10.71
C ASP A 54 -23.44 -4.96 10.38
N SER A 55 -23.75 -3.72 10.80
CA SER A 55 -24.99 -3.03 10.40
C SER A 55 -25.04 -2.73 8.90
N ALA A 56 -23.89 -2.36 8.30
CA ALA A 56 -23.81 -2.11 6.87
C ALA A 56 -23.97 -3.40 6.03
N LYS A 57 -23.47 -4.53 6.54
CA LYS A 57 -23.66 -5.84 5.90
C LYS A 57 -25.12 -6.30 5.95
N ASN A 58 -25.79 -6.05 7.08
CA ASN A 58 -27.20 -6.49 7.25
C ASN A 58 -28.21 -5.63 6.50
N SER A 59 -27.88 -4.37 6.19
CA SER A 59 -28.75 -3.49 5.38
C SER A 59 -28.76 -3.82 3.88
N ARG A 60 -27.88 -4.72 3.42
CA ARG A 60 -27.82 -5.17 2.02
C ARG A 60 -28.70 -6.40 1.72
N ALA A 61 -29.38 -6.94 2.70
CA ALA A 61 -30.09 -8.22 2.60
C ALA A 61 -31.62 -8.12 2.47
N VAL A 62 -32.20 -6.98 2.12
CA VAL A 62 -33.66 -6.92 1.89
C VAL A 62 -34.00 -6.01 0.71
N THR A 63 -34.05 -6.55 -0.49
CA THR A 63 -35.10 -6.27 -1.48
C THR A 63 -34.91 -7.22 -2.66
N SER A 64 -35.57 -8.37 -2.61
CA SER A 64 -35.82 -9.23 -3.76
C SER A 64 -37.29 -9.24 -4.01
N THR A 65 -37.75 -8.69 -5.14
CA THR A 65 -39.06 -8.99 -5.69
C THR A 65 -38.90 -9.29 -7.18
N SER A 66 -38.98 -10.58 -7.44
CA SER A 66 -39.47 -11.34 -8.59
C SER A 66 -39.67 -10.67 -9.95
N ALA A 67 -38.94 -11.17 -10.95
CA ALA A 67 -39.46 -11.74 -12.21
C ALA A 67 -38.31 -12.41 -12.98
N ALA A 68 -38.48 -13.70 -13.29
CA ALA A 68 -37.62 -14.53 -14.15
C ALA A 68 -38.15 -14.49 -15.62
N PRO A 69 -37.48 -15.16 -16.63
CA PRO A 69 -36.14 -15.69 -16.73
C PRO A 69 -35.42 -15.33 -18.03
N ALA A 70 -34.10 -15.33 -18.09
CA ALA A 70 -33.33 -15.81 -19.26
C ALA A 70 -31.82 -15.84 -18.90
N ASN A 71 -31.28 -17.02 -18.90
CA ASN A 71 -29.90 -17.47 -19.15
C ASN A 71 -28.79 -16.42 -19.25
N SER A 72 -27.89 -16.39 -18.28
CA SER A 72 -26.44 -16.22 -18.50
C SER A 72 -25.66 -16.53 -17.23
N PRO A 73 -24.42 -16.97 -17.39
CA PRO A 73 -23.74 -17.72 -16.35
C PRO A 73 -23.12 -16.81 -15.29
N ASP A 74 -23.19 -17.30 -14.06
CA ASP A 74 -22.23 -17.21 -12.97
C ASP A 74 -21.51 -15.86 -12.77
N ASP A 75 -22.19 -14.89 -12.12
CA ASP A 75 -21.53 -13.75 -11.48
C ASP A 75 -21.10 -14.16 -10.06
N THR A 76 -19.97 -14.86 -10.00
CA THR A 76 -19.17 -14.89 -8.78
C THR A 76 -18.55 -13.50 -8.63
N ASP A 77 -19.00 -12.73 -7.65
CA ASP A 77 -18.42 -11.45 -7.22
C ASP A 77 -17.01 -11.70 -6.66
N THR A 78 -16.10 -12.01 -7.56
CA THR A 78 -14.67 -12.02 -7.36
C THR A 78 -14.21 -10.66 -7.85
N ALA A 79 -13.66 -9.84 -6.96
CA ALA A 79 -12.83 -8.72 -7.37
C ALA A 79 -11.86 -9.27 -8.42
N THR A 80 -12.10 -8.99 -9.69
CA THR A 80 -11.36 -9.54 -10.82
C THR A 80 -9.93 -9.00 -10.68
N GLN A 81 -9.05 -9.81 -10.09
CA GLN A 81 -7.62 -9.54 -10.16
C GLN A 81 -7.28 -9.55 -11.65
N SER A 82 -6.92 -8.39 -12.17
CA SER A 82 -6.50 -8.25 -13.56
C SER A 82 -5.12 -8.87 -13.72
N GLN A 83 -5.10 -10.16 -14.08
CA GLN A 83 -3.90 -10.99 -14.17
C GLN A 83 -3.42 -11.09 -15.63
N ASP A 84 -2.10 -11.00 -15.80
CA ASP A 84 -1.41 -11.22 -17.07
C ASP A 84 -1.93 -10.34 -18.23
N LEU A 85 -2.16 -9.07 -17.92
CA LEU A 85 -2.57 -8.07 -18.89
C LEU A 85 -1.47 -7.87 -19.95
N ALA A 86 -1.89 -7.52 -21.17
CA ALA A 86 -0.96 -7.10 -22.21
C ALA A 86 -0.43 -5.68 -21.92
N LEU A 87 0.75 -5.35 -22.45
CA LEU A 87 1.29 -3.99 -22.44
C LEU A 87 0.29 -3.02 -23.09
N GLY A 88 0.20 -1.82 -22.55
CA GLY A 88 -0.76 -0.79 -22.96
C GLY A 88 -2.17 -0.97 -22.36
N THR A 89 -2.45 -2.09 -21.68
CA THR A 89 -3.73 -2.26 -20.99
C THR A 89 -3.72 -1.52 -19.66
N SER A 90 -4.77 -0.72 -19.41
CA SER A 90 -4.94 -0.02 -18.13
C SER A 90 -5.98 -0.71 -17.24
N ILE A 91 -5.76 -0.62 -15.94
CA ILE A 91 -6.77 -0.90 -14.91
C ILE A 91 -7.24 0.41 -14.30
N THR A 92 -8.47 0.46 -13.79
CA THR A 92 -8.97 1.61 -13.03
C THR A 92 -9.35 1.16 -11.64
N LEU A 93 -8.78 1.84 -10.63
CA LEU A 93 -9.07 1.60 -9.23
C LEU A 93 -10.37 2.28 -8.81
N GLY A 94 -10.95 1.87 -7.68
CA GLY A 94 -12.21 2.40 -7.16
C GLY A 94 -12.22 3.90 -6.85
N ASN A 95 -11.04 4.53 -6.71
CA ASN A 95 -10.88 5.98 -6.54
C ASN A 95 -10.74 6.75 -7.87
N GLY A 96 -10.85 6.06 -9.01
CA GLY A 96 -10.70 6.65 -10.34
C GLY A 96 -9.26 6.78 -10.85
N LEU A 97 -8.26 6.30 -10.10
CA LEU A 97 -6.88 6.24 -10.56
C LEU A 97 -6.73 5.09 -11.56
N SER A 98 -6.30 5.40 -12.78
CA SER A 98 -5.95 4.41 -13.81
C SER A 98 -4.45 4.19 -13.83
N VAL A 99 -4.04 2.93 -14.02
CA VAL A 99 -2.64 2.50 -14.04
C VAL A 99 -2.43 1.59 -15.23
N SER A 100 -1.36 1.82 -16.01
CA SER A 100 -0.95 0.96 -17.13
C SER A 100 0.55 0.67 -17.10
N VAL A 101 0.92 -0.43 -17.73
CA VAL A 101 2.30 -0.72 -18.14
C VAL A 101 2.36 -0.54 -19.64
N ASP A 102 3.16 0.42 -20.12
CA ASP A 102 3.13 0.85 -21.50
C ASP A 102 4.22 0.15 -22.34
N SER A 103 5.41 0.00 -21.79
CA SER A 103 6.54 -0.63 -22.46
C SER A 103 7.55 -1.22 -21.49
N VAL A 104 8.43 -2.07 -22.00
CA VAL A 104 9.54 -2.67 -21.28
C VAL A 104 10.83 -2.46 -22.08
N ASP A 105 11.91 -2.12 -21.38
CA ASP A 105 13.26 -2.05 -21.95
C ASP A 105 14.19 -2.97 -21.15
N THR A 106 14.73 -3.96 -21.82
CA THR A 106 15.66 -4.98 -21.27
C THR A 106 17.10 -4.75 -21.72
N SER A 107 17.37 -3.67 -22.46
CA SER A 107 18.71 -3.37 -23.01
C SER A 107 19.63 -2.67 -22.02
N LEU A 108 19.11 -2.25 -20.87
CA LEU A 108 19.82 -1.45 -19.88
C LEU A 108 20.77 -2.31 -19.02
N THR A 109 21.87 -1.70 -18.63
CA THR A 109 22.81 -2.33 -17.71
C THR A 109 23.30 -1.32 -16.66
N LYS A 110 23.55 -1.81 -15.46
CA LYS A 110 24.27 -1.02 -14.45
C LYS A 110 25.72 -0.79 -14.86
N TYR A 111 26.39 0.09 -14.13
CA TYR A 111 27.79 0.38 -14.37
C TYR A 111 28.71 -0.85 -14.18
N ASP A 112 28.28 -1.83 -13.40
CA ASP A 112 28.97 -3.12 -13.16
C ASP A 112 28.64 -4.19 -14.22
N GLY A 113 27.84 -3.84 -15.23
CA GLY A 113 27.38 -4.74 -16.29
C GLY A 113 26.18 -5.62 -15.93
N SER A 114 25.61 -5.47 -14.73
CA SER A 114 24.40 -6.22 -14.34
C SER A 114 23.18 -5.77 -15.17
N PRO A 115 22.36 -6.70 -15.68
CA PRO A 115 21.19 -6.37 -16.49
C PRO A 115 20.11 -5.67 -15.65
N ILE A 116 19.45 -4.70 -16.26
CA ILE A 116 18.32 -3.97 -15.73
C ILE A 116 17.15 -4.08 -16.71
N THR A 117 15.99 -4.40 -16.18
CA THR A 117 14.71 -4.28 -16.88
C THR A 117 14.00 -3.02 -16.40
N ALA A 118 13.75 -2.07 -17.31
CA ALA A 118 12.97 -0.88 -17.04
C ALA A 118 11.55 -1.06 -17.57
N VAL A 119 10.56 -0.87 -16.71
CA VAL A 119 9.13 -0.99 -17.02
C VAL A 119 8.53 0.41 -16.99
N THR A 120 8.13 0.94 -18.13
CA THR A 120 7.46 2.24 -18.22
C THR A 120 6.01 2.10 -17.83
N VAL A 121 5.60 2.89 -16.85
CA VAL A 121 4.24 2.89 -16.31
C VAL A 121 3.62 4.28 -16.38
N THR A 122 2.32 4.34 -16.58
CA THR A 122 1.55 5.59 -16.58
C THR A 122 0.44 5.52 -15.54
N TYR A 123 0.31 6.58 -14.75
CA TYR A 123 -0.81 6.84 -13.86
C TYR A 123 -1.62 8.01 -14.38
N THR A 124 -2.94 7.87 -14.41
CA THR A 124 -3.88 8.94 -14.76
C THR A 124 -4.98 9.02 -13.72
N ASN A 125 -5.14 10.18 -13.09
CA ASN A 125 -6.20 10.41 -12.13
C ASN A 125 -7.48 10.88 -12.83
N GLY A 126 -8.37 9.95 -13.17
CA GLY A 126 -9.72 10.21 -13.67
C GLY A 126 -10.77 10.49 -12.58
N GLY A 127 -10.37 10.43 -11.31
CA GLY A 127 -11.24 10.69 -10.17
C GLY A 127 -11.44 12.18 -9.91
N SER A 128 -12.30 12.50 -8.94
CA SER A 128 -12.60 13.88 -8.51
C SER A 128 -11.76 14.35 -7.30
N GLN A 129 -10.96 13.47 -6.73
CA GLN A 129 -10.07 13.73 -5.60
C GLN A 129 -8.62 13.51 -6.01
N GLU A 130 -7.68 14.06 -5.23
CA GLU A 130 -6.26 13.75 -5.40
C GLU A 130 -6.01 12.25 -5.20
N ALA A 131 -5.11 11.68 -6.01
CA ALA A 131 -4.71 10.29 -5.95
C ALA A 131 -3.19 10.16 -5.89
N SER A 132 -2.70 9.35 -4.97
CA SER A 132 -1.27 9.11 -4.79
C SER A 132 -0.76 8.05 -5.76
N PHE A 133 0.49 8.22 -6.22
CA PHE A 133 1.25 7.21 -6.95
C PHE A 133 2.60 6.99 -6.27
N ASN A 134 3.13 5.77 -6.36
CA ASN A 134 4.36 5.44 -5.67
C ASN A 134 5.14 4.35 -6.41
N VAL A 135 6.45 4.56 -6.60
CA VAL A 135 7.34 3.55 -7.19
C VAL A 135 7.38 2.25 -6.36
N TYR A 136 7.15 2.34 -5.05
CA TYR A 136 7.15 1.18 -4.14
C TYR A 136 5.87 0.31 -4.24
N ASP A 137 4.86 0.74 -4.98
CA ASP A 137 3.66 -0.07 -5.26
C ASP A 137 3.93 -1.15 -6.31
N TRP A 138 5.14 -1.18 -6.88
CA TRP A 138 5.54 -2.10 -7.92
C TRP A 138 6.52 -3.16 -7.42
N LYS A 139 6.31 -4.37 -7.89
CA LYS A 139 7.26 -5.48 -7.84
C LYS A 139 7.34 -6.10 -9.23
N ALA A 140 8.33 -6.95 -9.43
CA ALA A 140 8.45 -7.75 -10.63
C ALA A 140 8.52 -9.23 -10.28
N GLN A 141 8.23 -10.10 -11.24
CA GLN A 141 8.40 -11.52 -11.12
C GLN A 141 9.37 -12.00 -12.20
N ASP A 142 10.36 -12.78 -11.80
CA ASP A 142 11.34 -13.39 -12.71
C ASP A 142 10.83 -14.69 -13.35
N THR A 143 11.66 -15.30 -14.19
CA THR A 143 11.35 -16.56 -14.90
C THR A 143 11.13 -17.75 -13.97
N GLN A 144 11.63 -17.70 -12.73
CA GLN A 144 11.44 -18.72 -11.71
C GLN A 144 10.21 -18.46 -10.82
N GLY A 145 9.49 -17.37 -11.04
CA GLY A 145 8.36 -16.95 -10.22
C GLY A 145 8.75 -16.20 -8.95
N ALA A 146 10.04 -15.90 -8.73
CA ALA A 146 10.45 -15.14 -7.58
C ALA A 146 10.12 -13.64 -7.75
N GLN A 147 9.59 -13.03 -6.68
CA GLN A 147 9.29 -11.60 -6.69
C GLN A 147 10.54 -10.77 -6.39
N ARG A 148 10.72 -9.71 -7.16
CA ARG A 148 11.80 -8.73 -7.03
C ARG A 148 11.23 -7.37 -6.68
N SER A 149 11.88 -6.68 -5.75
CA SER A 149 11.61 -5.27 -5.50
C SER A 149 12.30 -4.40 -6.57
N GLN A 150 11.77 -3.19 -6.75
CA GLN A 150 12.41 -2.20 -7.62
C GLN A 150 13.85 -1.91 -7.18
N THR A 151 14.68 -1.53 -8.14
CA THR A 151 16.07 -1.10 -7.91
C THR A 151 16.27 0.32 -8.44
N PHE A 152 17.26 1.01 -7.90
CA PHE A 152 17.64 2.32 -8.39
C PHE A 152 18.54 2.17 -9.64
N TYR A 153 18.21 2.94 -10.68
CA TYR A 153 18.99 3.07 -11.90
C TYR A 153 19.35 4.54 -12.09
N SER A 154 20.64 4.84 -12.31
CA SER A 154 21.16 6.21 -12.41
C SER A 154 21.54 6.64 -13.82
N GLY A 155 21.19 5.84 -14.85
CA GLY A 155 21.40 6.23 -16.25
C GLY A 155 20.43 7.33 -16.68
N ASP A 156 20.84 8.12 -17.68
CA ASP A 156 20.01 9.17 -18.26
C ASP A 156 19.03 8.64 -19.34
N ASP A 157 19.06 7.33 -19.59
CA ASP A 157 18.29 6.65 -20.64
C ASP A 157 16.81 6.52 -20.30
N VAL A 158 16.45 6.62 -19.02
CA VAL A 158 15.06 6.50 -18.56
C VAL A 158 14.71 7.57 -17.52
N VAL A 159 13.48 8.06 -17.59
CA VAL A 159 12.90 8.93 -16.56
C VAL A 159 12.30 8.05 -15.45
N SER A 160 12.95 8.00 -14.30
CA SER A 160 12.47 7.19 -13.19
C SER A 160 11.12 7.67 -12.66
N LEU A 161 10.22 6.73 -12.37
CA LEU A 161 9.00 7.02 -11.63
C LEU A 161 9.37 7.40 -10.18
N GLY A 162 8.90 8.55 -9.73
CA GLY A 162 8.99 8.95 -8.33
C GLY A 162 7.78 8.50 -7.52
N SER A 163 7.49 9.29 -6.50
CA SER A 163 6.28 9.18 -5.69
C SER A 163 5.66 10.56 -5.53
N GLY A 164 4.35 10.64 -5.48
CA GLY A 164 3.66 11.92 -5.37
C GLY A 164 2.16 11.79 -5.39
N THR A 165 1.50 12.90 -5.70
CA THR A 165 0.04 13.00 -5.76
C THR A 165 -0.36 13.67 -7.07
N LEU A 166 -1.36 13.11 -7.73
CA LEU A 166 -1.98 13.67 -8.94
C LEU A 166 -3.29 14.36 -8.58
N ALA A 167 -3.42 15.61 -8.96
CA ALA A 167 -4.71 16.29 -8.96
C ALA A 167 -5.69 15.61 -9.94
N PRO A 168 -7.02 15.84 -9.84
CA PRO A 168 -7.97 15.37 -10.83
C PRO A 168 -7.57 15.75 -12.25
N GLY A 169 -7.56 14.78 -13.16
CA GLY A 169 -7.11 14.92 -14.55
C GLY A 169 -5.58 14.87 -14.74
N GLY A 170 -4.80 14.78 -13.64
CA GLY A 170 -3.34 14.70 -13.72
C GLY A 170 -2.85 13.36 -14.24
N THR A 171 -1.71 13.38 -14.92
CA THR A 171 -1.03 12.17 -15.43
C THR A 171 0.46 12.24 -15.14
N VAL A 172 1.05 11.10 -14.83
CA VAL A 172 2.51 10.92 -14.70
C VAL A 172 2.92 9.63 -15.38
N THR A 173 4.03 9.70 -16.12
CA THR A 173 4.69 8.54 -16.73
C THR A 173 6.13 8.46 -16.23
N GLY A 174 6.60 7.25 -15.94
CA GLY A 174 7.97 7.04 -15.52
C GLY A 174 8.33 5.56 -15.51
N ALA A 175 9.61 5.26 -15.40
CA ALA A 175 10.13 3.91 -15.37
C ALA A 175 10.31 3.40 -13.95
N VAL A 176 9.94 2.15 -13.73
CA VAL A 176 10.29 1.35 -12.56
C VAL A 176 11.32 0.32 -12.99
N CYS A 177 12.50 0.35 -12.38
CA CYS A 177 13.61 -0.51 -12.75
C CYS A 177 13.73 -1.72 -11.83
N PHE A 178 14.09 -2.87 -12.40
CA PHE A 178 14.30 -4.13 -11.69
C PHE A 178 15.61 -4.78 -12.13
N GLU A 179 16.24 -5.54 -11.24
CA GLU A 179 17.44 -6.30 -11.60
C GLU A 179 17.09 -7.63 -12.28
N GLY A 180 17.82 -7.93 -13.35
CA GLY A 180 17.73 -9.20 -14.07
C GLY A 180 16.58 -9.30 -15.04
N ASP A 181 16.32 -10.53 -15.51
CA ASP A 181 15.29 -10.85 -16.49
C ASP A 181 13.94 -11.01 -15.79
N ILE A 182 13.03 -10.11 -16.11
CA ILE A 182 11.70 -10.03 -15.52
C ILE A 182 10.65 -10.43 -16.55
N THR A 183 9.69 -11.25 -16.15
CA THR A 183 8.59 -11.73 -17.02
C THR A 183 7.26 -11.06 -16.74
N LYS A 184 7.07 -10.51 -15.51
CA LYS A 184 5.82 -9.83 -15.13
C LYS A 184 6.10 -8.60 -14.29
N ALA A 185 5.33 -7.55 -14.51
CA ALA A 185 5.19 -6.42 -13.60
C ALA A 185 3.96 -6.63 -12.72
N LEU A 186 4.10 -6.41 -11.42
CA LEU A 186 3.08 -6.62 -10.40
C LEU A 186 2.77 -5.28 -9.72
N TYR A 187 1.52 -4.87 -9.74
CA TYR A 187 1.05 -3.66 -9.08
C TYR A 187 0.27 -3.98 -7.80
N TYR A 188 0.54 -3.26 -6.74
CA TYR A 188 -0.10 -3.39 -5.44
C TYR A 188 -0.76 -2.06 -5.07
N ALA A 189 -2.08 -1.97 -5.13
CA ALA A 189 -2.83 -0.76 -4.73
C ALA A 189 -2.70 -0.44 -3.23
N SER A 190 -2.13 -1.35 -2.44
CA SER A 190 -1.82 -1.17 -1.03
C SER A 190 -0.56 -1.96 -0.68
N MET A 191 0.38 -1.31 0.00
CA MET A 191 1.60 -1.96 0.50
C MET A 191 1.33 -3.05 1.56
N PHE A 192 0.11 -3.09 2.11
CA PHE A 192 -0.32 -4.12 3.06
C PHE A 192 -1.03 -5.30 2.39
N SER A 193 -1.20 -5.26 1.07
CA SER A 193 -1.80 -6.38 0.32
C SER A 193 -0.80 -7.53 0.18
N ASN A 194 -1.27 -8.76 0.43
CA ASN A 194 -0.49 -9.97 0.20
C ASN A 194 -0.54 -10.45 -1.26
N SER A 195 -1.40 -9.86 -2.09
CA SER A 195 -1.57 -10.19 -3.50
C SER A 195 -1.52 -8.93 -4.36
N ALA A 196 -0.98 -9.08 -5.57
CA ALA A 196 -0.99 -8.01 -6.55
C ALA A 196 -2.43 -7.68 -6.97
N THR A 197 -2.73 -6.39 -7.10
CA THR A 197 -4.01 -5.88 -7.62
C THR A 197 -4.11 -6.17 -9.11
N ALA A 198 -2.99 -6.06 -9.82
CA ALA A 198 -2.90 -6.40 -11.24
C ALA A 198 -1.50 -6.90 -11.59
N SER A 199 -1.40 -7.63 -12.70
CA SER A 199 -0.13 -8.03 -13.29
C SER A 199 -0.15 -7.85 -14.81
N TRP A 200 1.01 -7.50 -15.38
CA TRP A 200 1.22 -7.41 -16.82
C TRP A 200 2.30 -8.39 -17.23
N SER A 201 2.06 -9.09 -18.35
CA SER A 201 3.07 -9.90 -19.01
C SER A 201 4.02 -8.99 -19.79
N LEU A 202 5.33 -9.17 -19.61
CA LEU A 202 6.38 -8.39 -20.28
C LEU A 202 7.00 -9.11 -21.47
N SER A 203 6.46 -10.29 -21.80
CA SER A 203 6.91 -11.14 -22.94
C SER A 203 5.89 -11.15 -24.06
#